data_3720cdff0869992d3b3430a5b6becc13
#
_entry.id   3720cdff0869992d3b3430a5b6becc13
#
_cell.length_a   1.000
_cell.length_b   1.000
_cell.length_c   1.000
_cell.angle_alpha   90.00
_cell.angle_beta   90.00
_cell.angle_gamma   90.00
#
_symmetry.space_group_name_H-M   'P 1'
#
loop_
_entity.id
_entity.type
_entity.pdbx_description
1 polymer ?
#
loop_
_entity_poly.entity_id
_entity_poly.type
_entity_poly.pdbx_seq_one_letter_code
_entity_poly.pdbx_strand_id
1 'polypeptide(L)'
;AFAAMAALPVIAWLWIRQAHELPKVEKPEGHENNSAWDLLNEPMFRRLLMVNWFLSACWDVHTFVVPILGHERGLSASAIGSILGVFALAAAFIRMMMPFIAARLQEWQVVTGAMLITSCMLAVYPFTETAWLMGTCSVLLGLSLGGVQPMIMSTLHQITPEHRHGEALGLRLMGINASSVLMPMVFGAAGAVIGISGVFWCVSAVVGLGSRSAYLLRVHKKS
;
A
#
# COMPACT_ATOMS: atom_id res chain seq x y z
N ALA A 1 6.31 -27.20 -6.80
CA ALA A 1 5.93 -25.78 -6.67
C ALA A 1 7.10 -24.85 -7.04
N PHE A 2 8.31 -24.98 -6.46
CA PHE A 2 9.44 -24.08 -6.71
C PHE A 2 9.93 -24.08 -8.19
N ALA A 3 9.96 -25.25 -8.84
CA ALA A 3 10.36 -25.34 -10.25
C ALA A 3 9.38 -24.60 -11.19
N ALA A 4 8.07 -24.67 -10.91
CA ALA A 4 7.05 -23.94 -11.67
C ALA A 4 7.19 -22.41 -11.47
N MET A 5 7.49 -21.95 -10.25
CA MET A 5 7.75 -20.55 -9.97
C MET A 5 9.04 -20.04 -10.64
N ALA A 6 10.06 -20.86 -10.73
CA ALA A 6 11.31 -20.53 -11.42
C ALA A 6 11.14 -20.48 -12.96
N ALA A 7 10.21 -21.25 -13.51
CA ALA A 7 9.96 -21.26 -14.95
C ALA A 7 9.30 -19.95 -15.45
N LEU A 8 8.43 -19.31 -14.63
CA LEU A 8 7.72 -18.07 -15.03
C LEU A 8 8.64 -16.91 -15.42
N PRO A 9 9.69 -16.55 -14.64
CA PRO A 9 10.65 -15.53 -15.05
C PRO A 9 11.42 -15.89 -16.33
N VAL A 10 11.73 -17.16 -16.53
CA VAL A 10 12.44 -17.62 -17.75
C VAL A 10 11.55 -17.46 -18.97
N ILE A 11 10.27 -17.85 -18.88
CA ILE A 11 9.30 -17.66 -19.95
C ILE A 11 9.11 -16.17 -20.25
N ALA A 12 8.94 -15.34 -19.22
CA ALA A 12 8.83 -13.90 -19.38
C ALA A 12 10.07 -13.29 -20.02
N TRP A 13 11.28 -13.73 -19.64
CA TRP A 13 12.52 -13.28 -20.23
C TRP A 13 12.66 -13.67 -21.71
N LEU A 14 12.28 -14.90 -22.07
CA LEU A 14 12.26 -15.35 -23.48
C LEU A 14 11.27 -14.52 -24.33
N TRP A 15 10.11 -14.15 -23.77
CA TRP A 15 9.14 -13.30 -24.45
C TRP A 15 9.66 -11.86 -24.63
N ILE A 16 10.28 -11.30 -23.60
CA ILE A 16 10.84 -9.92 -23.66
C ILE A 16 11.97 -9.84 -24.68
N ARG A 17 12.78 -10.89 -24.85
CA ARG A 17 13.84 -10.92 -25.89
C ARG A 17 13.29 -10.83 -27.32
N GLN A 18 12.04 -11.19 -27.54
CA GLN A 18 11.36 -11.09 -28.84
C GLN A 18 10.59 -9.77 -29.01
N ALA A 19 10.45 -8.99 -27.94
CA ALA A 19 9.78 -7.71 -28.01
C ALA A 19 10.67 -6.70 -28.74
N HIS A 20 10.07 -5.99 -29.69
CA HIS A 20 10.74 -4.87 -30.37
C HIS A 20 11.05 -3.79 -29.32
N GLU A 21 12.27 -3.26 -29.37
CA GLU A 21 12.62 -2.10 -28.56
C GLU A 21 11.67 -0.94 -28.89
N LEU A 22 11.07 -0.38 -27.85
CA LEU A 22 10.26 0.83 -28.01
C LEU A 22 11.16 1.95 -28.55
N PRO A 23 10.66 2.78 -29.48
CA PRO A 23 11.42 3.92 -29.97
C PRO A 23 11.89 4.77 -28.78
N LYS A 24 13.18 5.13 -28.78
CA LYS A 24 13.73 6.05 -27.77
C LYS A 24 12.93 7.34 -27.83
N VAL A 25 12.25 7.65 -26.73
CA VAL A 25 11.62 8.95 -26.56
C VAL A 25 12.74 9.99 -26.51
N GLU A 26 12.88 10.79 -27.57
CA GLU A 26 13.79 11.94 -27.56
C GLU A 26 13.37 12.86 -26.41
N LYS A 27 14.33 13.14 -25.53
CA LYS A 27 14.09 14.13 -24.47
C LYS A 27 13.83 15.47 -25.17
N PRO A 28 12.71 16.15 -24.89
CA PRO A 28 12.47 17.48 -25.45
C PRO A 28 13.69 18.38 -25.16
N GLU A 29 14.26 18.97 -26.22
CA GLU A 29 15.34 19.94 -26.07
C GLU A 29 14.85 21.12 -25.21
N GLY A 30 15.52 21.38 -24.10
CA GLY A 30 15.18 22.51 -23.20
C GLY A 30 14.68 22.11 -21.81
N HIS A 31 14.62 20.82 -21.47
CA HIS A 31 14.33 20.44 -20.08
C HIS A 31 15.56 20.67 -19.21
N GLU A 32 15.43 21.60 -18.27
CA GLU A 32 16.36 21.75 -17.15
C GLU A 32 16.59 20.36 -16.53
N ASN A 33 17.84 20.08 -16.18
CA ASN A 33 18.23 18.86 -15.46
C ASN A 33 17.67 18.90 -14.02
N ASN A 34 16.35 18.94 -13.89
CA ASN A 34 15.68 18.91 -12.61
C ASN A 34 15.86 17.51 -12.01
N SER A 35 16.35 17.47 -10.79
CA SER A 35 16.47 16.24 -10.04
C SER A 35 15.08 15.65 -9.73
N ALA A 36 14.96 14.30 -9.73
CA ALA A 36 13.71 13.65 -9.29
C ALA A 36 13.26 14.13 -7.89
N TRP A 37 14.23 14.52 -7.05
CA TRP A 37 13.96 15.04 -5.70
C TRP A 37 13.19 16.36 -5.67
N ASP A 38 13.19 17.12 -6.76
CA ASP A 38 12.44 18.39 -6.88
C ASP A 38 10.93 18.16 -6.82
N LEU A 39 10.46 16.96 -7.19
CA LEU A 39 9.06 16.56 -7.02
C LEU A 39 8.62 16.57 -5.54
N LEU A 40 9.55 16.38 -4.61
CA LEU A 40 9.25 16.46 -3.17
C LEU A 40 8.99 17.90 -2.69
N ASN A 41 9.35 18.91 -3.45
CA ASN A 41 9.04 20.32 -3.14
C ASN A 41 7.54 20.60 -3.40
N GLU A 42 6.90 19.81 -4.28
CA GLU A 42 5.46 19.92 -4.54
C GLU A 42 4.64 19.39 -3.36
N PRO A 43 3.84 20.22 -2.68
CA PRO A 43 3.13 19.83 -1.48
C PRO A 43 2.15 18.66 -1.71
N MET A 44 1.52 18.61 -2.90
CA MET A 44 0.56 17.59 -3.25
C MET A 44 1.26 16.22 -3.44
N PHE A 45 2.40 16.22 -4.12
CA PHE A 45 3.19 15.01 -4.34
C PHE A 45 3.75 14.46 -3.01
N ARG A 46 4.27 15.33 -2.15
CA ARG A 46 4.76 14.93 -0.82
C ARG A 46 3.66 14.32 0.05
N ARG A 47 2.44 14.92 0.04
CA ARG A 47 1.28 14.34 0.73
C ARG A 47 0.90 12.98 0.19
N LEU A 48 0.90 12.80 -1.13
CA LEU A 48 0.61 11.53 -1.77
C LEU A 48 1.61 10.46 -1.35
N LEU A 49 2.90 10.77 -1.33
CA LEU A 49 3.94 9.84 -0.87
C LEU A 49 3.78 9.48 0.61
N MET A 50 3.47 10.45 1.48
CA MET A 50 3.20 10.19 2.90
C MET A 50 2.00 9.25 3.10
N VAL A 51 0.90 9.51 2.40
CA VAL A 51 -0.30 8.66 2.43
C VAL A 51 0.02 7.25 1.93
N ASN A 52 0.75 7.15 0.82
CA ASN A 52 1.18 5.87 0.28
C ASN A 52 2.07 5.10 1.28
N TRP A 53 2.97 5.79 1.97
CA TRP A 53 3.86 5.19 2.96
C TRP A 53 3.09 4.67 4.18
N PHE A 54 2.14 5.46 4.73
CA PHE A 54 1.29 5.01 5.83
C PHE A 54 0.48 3.76 5.48
N LEU A 55 -0.09 3.72 4.27
CA LEU A 55 -0.88 2.57 3.82
C LEU A 55 0.01 1.34 3.51
N SER A 56 1.24 1.55 3.04
CA SER A 56 2.23 0.48 2.93
C SER A 56 2.62 -0.08 4.30
N ALA A 57 2.85 0.80 5.28
CA ALA A 57 3.14 0.37 6.65
C ALA A 57 1.98 -0.44 7.27
N CYS A 58 0.71 -0.10 6.96
CA CYS A 58 -0.43 -0.91 7.39
C CYS A 58 -0.44 -2.31 6.76
N TRP A 59 -0.02 -2.42 5.50
CA TRP A 59 0.18 -3.71 4.85
C TRP A 59 1.27 -4.52 5.55
N ASP A 60 2.38 -3.87 5.89
CA ASP A 60 3.49 -4.49 6.62
C ASP A 60 3.07 -4.91 8.04
N VAL A 61 2.24 -4.11 8.76
CA VAL A 61 1.65 -4.51 10.04
C VAL A 61 0.84 -5.78 9.89
N HIS A 62 -0.04 -5.85 8.88
CA HIS A 62 -0.87 -7.04 8.70
C HIS A 62 -0.02 -8.27 8.38
N THR A 63 0.95 -8.17 7.50
CA THR A 63 1.74 -9.33 7.07
C THR A 63 2.80 -9.76 8.08
N PHE A 64 3.26 -8.86 8.95
CA PHE A 64 4.33 -9.13 9.91
C PHE A 64 3.81 -9.24 11.35
N VAL A 65 2.98 -8.30 11.81
CA VAL A 65 2.58 -8.23 13.22
C VAL A 65 1.40 -9.17 13.53
N VAL A 66 0.47 -9.36 12.58
CA VAL A 66 -0.68 -10.27 12.76
C VAL A 66 -0.25 -11.72 13.00
N PRO A 67 0.72 -12.31 12.29
CA PRO A 67 1.23 -13.64 12.61
C PRO A 67 1.78 -13.75 14.04
N ILE A 68 2.48 -12.74 14.51
CA ILE A 68 3.05 -12.72 15.86
C ILE A 68 1.92 -12.69 16.90
N LEU A 69 0.92 -11.81 16.71
CA LEU A 69 -0.25 -11.76 17.58
C LEU A 69 -1.02 -13.09 17.58
N GLY A 70 -1.19 -13.71 16.41
CA GLY A 70 -1.83 -15.01 16.29
C GLY A 70 -1.09 -16.12 17.05
N HIS A 71 0.24 -16.09 16.98
CA HIS A 71 1.08 -17.02 17.73
C HIS A 71 0.98 -16.79 19.25
N GLU A 72 1.02 -15.56 19.71
CA GLU A 72 0.80 -15.23 21.14
C GLU A 72 -0.55 -15.70 21.67
N ARG A 73 -1.56 -15.75 20.80
CA ARG A 73 -2.91 -16.26 21.10
C ARG A 73 -3.04 -17.77 20.99
N GLY A 74 -1.94 -18.48 20.73
CA GLY A 74 -1.92 -19.93 20.62
C GLY A 74 -2.61 -20.48 19.35
N LEU A 75 -2.81 -19.65 18.30
CA LEU A 75 -3.38 -20.12 17.04
C LEU A 75 -2.40 -21.00 16.30
N SER A 76 -2.95 -22.03 15.63
CA SER A 76 -2.15 -22.91 14.77
C SER A 76 -1.60 -22.15 13.55
N ALA A 77 -0.49 -22.63 12.99
CA ALA A 77 0.11 -22.05 11.79
C ALA A 77 -0.87 -22.05 10.59
N SER A 78 -1.75 -23.07 10.50
CA SER A 78 -2.79 -23.14 9.48
C SER A 78 -3.87 -22.07 9.66
N ALA A 79 -4.27 -21.77 10.91
CA ALA A 79 -5.21 -20.70 11.21
C ALA A 79 -4.61 -19.33 10.86
N ILE A 80 -3.37 -19.07 11.22
CA ILE A 80 -2.65 -17.84 10.87
C ILE A 80 -2.52 -17.71 9.35
N GLY A 81 -2.14 -18.79 8.66
CA GLY A 81 -2.07 -18.82 7.20
C GLY A 81 -3.41 -18.53 6.54
N SER A 82 -4.51 -19.03 7.11
CA SER A 82 -5.88 -18.76 6.63
C SER A 82 -6.24 -17.27 6.80
N ILE A 83 -5.88 -16.66 7.94
CA ILE A 83 -6.10 -15.23 8.20
C ILE A 83 -5.37 -14.35 7.16
N LEU A 84 -4.12 -14.68 6.86
CA LEU A 84 -3.36 -14.00 5.80
C LEU A 84 -3.95 -14.26 4.41
N GLY A 85 -4.42 -15.49 4.18
CA GLY A 85 -5.03 -15.89 2.91
C GLY A 85 -6.33 -15.15 2.62
N VAL A 86 -7.23 -15.01 3.59
CA VAL A 86 -8.49 -14.27 3.39
C VAL A 86 -8.25 -12.78 3.20
N PHE A 87 -7.24 -12.20 3.84
CA PHE A 87 -6.79 -10.84 3.55
C PHE A 87 -6.37 -10.69 2.08
N ALA A 88 -5.52 -11.58 1.59
CA ALA A 88 -5.04 -11.53 0.21
C ALA A 88 -6.19 -11.71 -0.81
N LEU A 89 -7.11 -12.62 -0.53
CA LEU A 89 -8.32 -12.83 -1.35
C LEU A 89 -9.21 -11.58 -1.36
N ALA A 90 -9.46 -10.98 -0.21
CA ALA A 90 -10.23 -9.74 -0.10
C ALA A 90 -9.57 -8.59 -0.86
N ALA A 91 -8.25 -8.46 -0.74
CA ALA A 91 -7.48 -7.45 -1.47
C ALA A 91 -7.49 -7.69 -2.99
N ALA A 92 -7.46 -8.93 -3.44
CA ALA A 92 -7.61 -9.27 -4.85
C ALA A 92 -9.02 -8.97 -5.35
N PHE A 93 -10.04 -9.34 -4.58
CA PHE A 93 -11.43 -9.11 -4.92
C PHE A 93 -11.74 -7.63 -5.12
N ILE A 94 -11.34 -6.75 -4.17
CA ILE A 94 -11.61 -5.32 -4.30
C ILE A 94 -10.86 -4.71 -5.49
N ARG A 95 -9.68 -5.20 -5.85
CA ARG A 95 -8.96 -4.75 -7.04
C ARG A 95 -9.74 -5.04 -8.32
N MET A 96 -10.40 -6.19 -8.40
CA MET A 96 -11.27 -6.52 -9.55
C MET A 96 -12.51 -5.61 -9.61
N MET A 97 -13.00 -5.14 -8.45
CA MET A 97 -14.14 -4.22 -8.37
C MET A 97 -13.75 -2.75 -8.59
N MET A 98 -12.45 -2.43 -8.59
CA MET A 98 -11.96 -1.04 -8.70
C MET A 98 -12.47 -0.28 -9.93
N PRO A 99 -12.58 -0.85 -11.15
CA PRO A 99 -13.12 -0.12 -12.29
C PRO A 99 -14.55 0.39 -12.04
N PHE A 100 -15.39 -0.37 -11.35
CA PHE A 100 -16.75 0.01 -11.01
C PHE A 100 -16.82 1.07 -9.91
N ILE A 101 -15.91 0.97 -8.93
CA ILE A 101 -15.80 1.93 -7.81
C ILE A 101 -15.26 3.26 -8.32
N ALA A 102 -14.21 3.25 -9.13
CA ALA A 102 -13.59 4.43 -9.70
C ALA A 102 -14.52 5.20 -10.65
N ALA A 103 -15.51 4.53 -11.25
CA ALA A 103 -16.54 5.18 -12.04
C ALA A 103 -17.51 6.06 -11.21
N ARG A 104 -17.60 5.82 -9.89
CA ARG A 104 -18.56 6.48 -9.00
C ARG A 104 -17.93 7.34 -7.91
N LEU A 105 -16.72 6.99 -7.48
CA LEU A 105 -16.03 7.65 -6.37
C LEU A 105 -14.74 8.31 -6.87
N GLN A 106 -14.41 9.44 -6.27
CA GLN A 106 -13.14 10.12 -6.53
C GLN A 106 -12.00 9.45 -5.73
N GLU A 107 -10.78 9.53 -6.26
CA GLU A 107 -9.60 8.88 -5.68
C GLU A 107 -9.38 9.24 -4.21
N TRP A 108 -9.50 10.53 -3.87
CA TRP A 108 -9.33 11.00 -2.50
C TRP A 108 -10.38 10.43 -1.52
N GLN A 109 -11.62 10.18 -1.99
CA GLN A 109 -12.68 9.59 -1.17
C GLN A 109 -12.34 8.15 -0.82
N VAL A 110 -11.91 7.37 -1.81
CA VAL A 110 -11.51 5.98 -1.62
C VAL A 110 -10.30 5.89 -0.69
N VAL A 111 -9.28 6.71 -0.92
CA VAL A 111 -8.05 6.69 -0.11
C VAL A 111 -8.33 7.15 1.33
N THR A 112 -9.10 8.22 1.52
CA THR A 112 -9.46 8.70 2.86
C THR A 112 -10.32 7.68 3.61
N GLY A 113 -11.33 7.12 2.94
CA GLY A 113 -12.17 6.07 3.51
C GLY A 113 -11.36 4.83 3.89
N ALA A 114 -10.44 4.41 3.02
CA ALA A 114 -9.54 3.30 3.29
C ALA A 114 -8.66 3.56 4.53
N MET A 115 -8.09 4.76 4.68
CA MET A 115 -7.30 5.12 5.87
C MET A 115 -8.12 5.08 7.15
N LEU A 116 -9.34 5.59 7.13
CA LEU A 116 -10.23 5.59 8.30
C LEU A 116 -10.64 4.16 8.68
N ILE A 117 -11.07 3.35 7.71
CA ILE A 117 -11.44 1.94 7.96
C ILE A 117 -10.22 1.17 8.48
N THR A 118 -9.06 1.34 7.85
CA THR A 118 -7.82 0.68 8.27
C THR A 118 -7.44 1.08 9.70
N SER A 119 -7.49 2.38 10.03
CA SER A 119 -7.23 2.87 11.38
C SER A 119 -8.19 2.23 12.40
N CYS A 120 -9.51 2.22 12.13
CA CYS A 120 -10.49 1.56 13.01
C CYS A 120 -10.21 0.05 13.18
N MET A 121 -9.92 -0.65 12.08
CA MET A 121 -9.65 -2.08 12.14
C MET A 121 -8.37 -2.40 12.93
N LEU A 122 -7.30 -1.62 12.73
CA LEU A 122 -6.08 -1.77 13.51
C LEU A 122 -6.29 -1.47 14.99
N ALA A 123 -7.16 -0.49 15.34
CA ALA A 123 -7.50 -0.21 16.74
C ALA A 123 -8.26 -1.37 17.40
N VAL A 124 -9.12 -2.05 16.65
CA VAL A 124 -9.93 -3.19 17.13
C VAL A 124 -9.11 -4.49 17.19
N TYR A 125 -8.11 -4.64 16.33
CA TYR A 125 -7.34 -5.87 16.15
C TYR A 125 -6.79 -6.47 17.46
N PRO A 126 -6.22 -5.70 18.40
CA PRO A 126 -5.74 -6.21 19.69
C PRO A 126 -6.80 -6.88 20.55
N PHE A 127 -8.08 -6.57 20.36
CA PHE A 127 -9.20 -7.15 21.11
C PHE A 127 -9.73 -8.46 20.47
N THR A 128 -9.23 -8.84 19.31
CA THR A 128 -9.66 -10.08 18.64
C THR A 128 -8.98 -11.30 19.30
N GLU A 129 -9.74 -12.17 19.94
CA GLU A 129 -9.20 -13.34 20.67
C GLU A 129 -9.30 -14.63 19.86
N THR A 130 -10.15 -14.66 18.85
CA THR A 130 -10.42 -15.87 18.07
C THR A 130 -9.97 -15.72 16.61
N ALA A 131 -9.61 -16.85 15.99
CA ALA A 131 -9.21 -16.87 14.58
C ALA A 131 -10.30 -16.27 13.65
N TRP A 132 -11.58 -16.46 13.99
CA TRP A 132 -12.68 -15.91 13.20
C TRP A 132 -12.75 -14.39 13.27
N LEU A 133 -12.59 -13.79 14.44
CA LEU A 133 -12.56 -12.34 14.60
C LEU A 133 -11.35 -11.73 13.90
N MET A 134 -10.17 -12.34 14.07
CA MET A 134 -8.95 -11.91 13.36
C MET A 134 -9.15 -12.04 11.83
N GLY A 135 -9.76 -13.13 11.36
CA GLY A 135 -10.07 -13.32 9.94
C GLY A 135 -11.03 -12.27 9.39
N THR A 136 -12.09 -11.93 10.14
CA THR A 136 -13.04 -10.87 9.75
C THR A 136 -12.38 -9.52 9.66
N CYS A 137 -11.57 -9.14 10.66
CA CYS A 137 -10.78 -7.91 10.60
C CYS A 137 -9.82 -7.90 9.42
N SER A 138 -9.19 -9.04 9.12
CA SER A 138 -8.29 -9.19 7.97
C SER A 138 -9.01 -9.03 6.63
N VAL A 139 -10.22 -9.57 6.48
CA VAL A 139 -11.05 -9.35 5.28
C VAL A 139 -11.34 -7.86 5.10
N LEU A 140 -11.78 -7.17 6.15
CA LEU A 140 -12.07 -5.73 6.10
C LEU A 140 -10.82 -4.89 5.78
N LEU A 141 -9.66 -5.25 6.36
CA LEU A 141 -8.37 -4.64 6.02
C LEU A 141 -7.99 -4.91 4.56
N GLY A 142 -8.17 -6.13 4.07
CA GLY A 142 -7.90 -6.50 2.68
C GLY A 142 -8.76 -5.72 1.70
N LEU A 143 -10.06 -5.59 1.96
CA LEU A 143 -10.98 -4.77 1.15
C LEU A 143 -10.57 -3.30 1.17
N SER A 144 -10.16 -2.78 2.32
CA SER A 144 -9.75 -1.40 2.48
C SER A 144 -8.43 -1.11 1.75
N LEU A 145 -7.37 -1.88 2.03
CA LEU A 145 -6.02 -1.65 1.49
C LEU A 145 -5.87 -2.07 0.04
N GLY A 146 -6.62 -3.08 -0.42
CA GLY A 146 -6.49 -3.61 -1.78
C GLY A 146 -6.84 -2.61 -2.87
N GLY A 147 -7.81 -1.73 -2.63
CA GLY A 147 -8.26 -0.70 -3.57
C GLY A 147 -7.39 0.54 -3.62
N VAL A 148 -6.51 0.74 -2.66
CA VAL A 148 -5.74 1.98 -2.51
C VAL A 148 -4.69 2.16 -3.61
N GLN A 149 -3.99 1.10 -3.97
CA GLN A 149 -2.86 1.16 -4.92
C GLN A 149 -3.24 1.75 -6.28
N PRO A 150 -4.31 1.30 -6.96
CA PRO A 150 -4.74 1.90 -8.22
C PRO A 150 -5.18 3.36 -8.05
N MET A 151 -5.79 3.73 -6.92
CA MET A 151 -6.19 5.12 -6.67
C MET A 151 -5.00 6.05 -6.47
N ILE A 152 -3.99 5.62 -5.71
CA ILE A 152 -2.73 6.37 -5.57
C ILE A 152 -2.04 6.53 -6.92
N MET A 153 -2.04 5.49 -7.77
CA MET A 153 -1.45 5.56 -9.10
C MET A 153 -2.18 6.54 -9.99
N SER A 154 -3.53 6.52 -9.98
CA SER A 154 -4.35 7.50 -10.69
C SER A 154 -4.05 8.93 -10.24
N THR A 155 -4.01 9.17 -8.93
CA THR A 155 -3.69 10.49 -8.37
C THR A 155 -2.27 10.92 -8.75
N LEU A 156 -1.28 10.02 -8.70
CA LEU A 156 0.10 10.31 -9.08
C LEU A 156 0.19 10.81 -10.53
N HIS A 157 -0.51 10.14 -11.46
CA HIS A 157 -0.55 10.56 -12.86
C HIS A 157 -1.25 11.91 -13.06
N GLN A 158 -2.28 12.22 -12.24
CA GLN A 158 -2.99 13.50 -12.34
C GLN A 158 -2.17 14.70 -11.84
N ILE A 159 -1.33 14.50 -10.82
CA ILE A 159 -0.58 15.59 -10.19
C ILE A 159 0.85 15.75 -10.72
N THR A 160 1.32 14.80 -11.53
CA THR A 160 2.69 14.79 -12.06
C THR A 160 2.65 15.02 -13.58
N PRO A 161 3.52 15.88 -14.15
CA PRO A 161 3.64 16.06 -15.59
C PRO A 161 4.03 14.75 -16.28
N GLU A 162 3.50 14.50 -17.49
CA GLU A 162 3.68 13.23 -18.22
C GLU A 162 5.14 12.82 -18.39
N HIS A 163 6.01 13.78 -18.72
CA HIS A 163 7.44 13.54 -18.92
C HIS A 163 8.19 13.16 -17.64
N ARG A 164 7.58 13.36 -16.43
CA ARG A 164 8.15 13.03 -15.13
C ARG A 164 7.48 11.85 -14.43
N HIS A 165 6.54 11.17 -15.08
CA HIS A 165 5.85 10.02 -14.47
C HIS A 165 6.82 8.92 -14.03
N GLY A 166 7.90 8.66 -14.79
CA GLY A 166 8.93 7.68 -14.43
C GLY A 166 9.65 8.02 -13.14
N GLU A 167 10.02 9.30 -12.94
CA GLU A 167 10.66 9.78 -11.72
C GLU A 167 9.73 9.67 -10.52
N ALA A 168 8.48 10.09 -10.67
CA ALA A 168 7.46 10.01 -9.64
C ALA A 168 7.19 8.56 -9.20
N LEU A 169 7.13 7.63 -10.16
CA LEU A 169 6.98 6.21 -9.89
C LEU A 169 8.20 5.64 -9.17
N GLY A 170 9.41 6.03 -9.59
CA GLY A 170 10.66 5.64 -8.94
C GLY A 170 10.71 6.05 -7.47
N LEU A 171 10.37 7.32 -7.15
CA LEU A 171 10.30 7.83 -5.78
C LEU A 171 9.25 7.08 -4.95
N ARG A 172 8.08 6.81 -5.54
CA ARG A 172 7.03 6.03 -4.87
C ARG A 172 7.50 4.62 -4.54
N LEU A 173 8.10 3.91 -5.50
CA LEU A 173 8.59 2.54 -5.29
C LEU A 173 9.73 2.51 -4.26
N MET A 174 10.61 3.50 -4.28
CA MET A 174 11.65 3.66 -3.26
C MET A 174 11.04 3.76 -1.86
N GLY A 175 9.99 4.58 -1.69
CA GLY A 175 9.28 4.71 -0.42
C GLY A 175 8.63 3.41 0.05
N ILE A 176 7.99 2.65 -0.86
CA ILE A 176 7.38 1.35 -0.54
C ILE A 176 8.45 0.34 -0.11
N ASN A 177 9.54 0.21 -0.90
CA ASN A 177 10.60 -0.73 -0.58
C ASN A 177 11.32 -0.36 0.73
N ALA A 178 11.55 0.93 0.99
CA ALA A 178 12.09 1.39 2.26
C ALA A 178 11.15 1.02 3.42
N SER A 179 9.83 1.17 3.27
CA SER A 179 8.85 0.71 4.27
C SER A 179 9.00 -0.77 4.55
N SER A 180 8.97 -1.60 3.52
CA SER A 180 9.02 -3.07 3.68
C SER A 180 10.32 -3.59 4.35
N VAL A 181 11.41 -2.81 4.28
CA VAL A 181 12.66 -3.13 4.98
C VAL A 181 12.66 -2.57 6.40
N LEU A 182 12.26 -1.31 6.57
CA LEU A 182 12.36 -0.61 7.85
C LEU A 182 11.24 -0.98 8.83
N MET A 183 10.00 -1.16 8.34
CA MET A 183 8.83 -1.35 9.20
C MET A 183 8.91 -2.63 10.05
N PRO A 184 9.35 -3.80 9.55
CA PRO A 184 9.53 -4.98 10.41
C PRO A 184 10.52 -4.73 11.55
N MET A 185 11.60 -3.99 11.32
CA MET A 185 12.57 -3.63 12.35
C MET A 185 11.97 -2.69 13.39
N VAL A 186 11.24 -1.66 12.94
CA VAL A 186 10.54 -0.70 13.81
C VAL A 186 9.47 -1.40 14.62
N PHE A 187 8.65 -2.25 14.01
CA PHE A 187 7.60 -2.99 14.69
C PHE A 187 8.15 -4.01 15.68
N GLY A 188 9.26 -4.69 15.33
CA GLY A 188 9.94 -5.60 16.24
C GLY A 188 10.50 -4.87 17.48
N ALA A 189 11.20 -3.76 17.28
CA ALA A 189 11.74 -2.94 18.36
C ALA A 189 10.62 -2.31 19.21
N ALA A 190 9.59 -1.73 18.59
CA ALA A 190 8.44 -1.16 19.28
C ALA A 190 7.67 -2.23 20.05
N GLY A 191 7.44 -3.41 19.44
CA GLY A 191 6.76 -4.54 20.08
C GLY A 191 7.47 -5.04 21.33
N ALA A 192 8.79 -5.00 21.36
CA ALA A 192 9.58 -5.36 22.54
C ALA A 192 9.40 -4.37 23.70
N VAL A 193 9.09 -3.09 23.42
CA VAL A 193 8.97 -2.03 24.42
C VAL A 193 7.53 -1.82 24.88
N ILE A 194 6.58 -1.73 23.94
CA ILE A 194 5.18 -1.37 24.20
C ILE A 194 4.21 -2.53 23.98
N GLY A 195 4.74 -3.71 23.64
CA GLY A 195 3.94 -4.89 23.31
C GLY A 195 3.29 -4.81 21.92
N ILE A 196 2.83 -5.96 21.43
CA ILE A 196 2.24 -6.06 20.08
C ILE A 196 0.97 -5.23 19.96
N SER A 197 0.11 -5.23 20.99
CA SER A 197 -1.10 -4.39 21.02
C SER A 197 -0.77 -2.90 20.91
N GLY A 198 0.31 -2.46 21.56
CA GLY A 198 0.80 -1.09 21.48
C GLY A 198 1.19 -0.68 20.06
N VAL A 199 1.83 -1.58 19.30
CA VAL A 199 2.17 -1.35 17.90
C VAL A 199 0.91 -1.10 17.06
N PHE A 200 -0.13 -1.93 17.22
CA PHE A 200 -1.40 -1.74 16.51
C PHE A 200 -2.02 -0.37 16.80
N TRP A 201 -2.07 0.03 18.07
CA TRP A 201 -2.65 1.32 18.46
C TRP A 201 -1.83 2.51 17.98
N CYS A 202 -0.50 2.44 18.03
CA CYS A 202 0.36 3.49 17.50
C CYS A 202 0.16 3.67 15.99
N VAL A 203 0.16 2.58 15.23
CA VAL A 203 -0.05 2.64 13.77
C VAL A 203 -1.47 3.12 13.46
N SER A 204 -2.49 2.62 14.19
CA SER A 204 -3.87 3.09 14.06
C SER A 204 -3.97 4.61 14.25
N ALA A 205 -3.37 5.15 15.30
CA ALA A 205 -3.39 6.59 15.59
C ALA A 205 -2.69 7.39 14.48
N VAL A 206 -1.50 6.97 14.05
CA VAL A 206 -0.72 7.65 12.99
C VAL A 206 -1.50 7.65 11.67
N VAL A 207 -2.10 6.53 11.30
CA VAL A 207 -2.89 6.41 10.05
C VAL A 207 -4.18 7.21 10.15
N GLY A 208 -4.86 7.18 11.29
CA GLY A 208 -6.06 7.97 11.55
C GLY A 208 -5.79 9.47 11.43
N LEU A 209 -4.72 9.97 12.04
CA LEU A 209 -4.29 11.37 11.90
C LEU A 209 -3.84 11.68 10.48
N GLY A 210 -3.17 10.73 9.82
CA GLY A 210 -2.74 10.84 8.42
C GLY A 210 -3.89 10.94 7.42
N SER A 211 -5.11 10.49 7.78
CA SER A 211 -6.29 10.56 6.92
C SER A 211 -6.65 12.00 6.50
N ARG A 212 -6.30 12.99 7.33
CA ARG A 212 -6.41 14.42 6.97
C ARG A 212 -5.56 14.76 5.74
N SER A 213 -4.36 14.18 5.62
CA SER A 213 -3.51 14.38 4.46
C SER A 213 -4.11 13.77 3.20
N ALA A 214 -4.79 12.61 3.32
CA ALA A 214 -5.51 12.00 2.22
C ALA A 214 -6.72 12.84 1.78
N TYR A 215 -7.48 13.40 2.72
CA TYR A 215 -8.57 14.32 2.42
C TYR A 215 -8.08 15.57 1.66
N LEU A 216 -6.91 16.08 1.99
CA LEU A 216 -6.28 17.23 1.32
C LEU A 216 -5.71 16.90 -0.08
N LEU A 217 -5.72 15.63 -0.52
CA LEU A 217 -5.44 15.23 -1.90
C LEU A 217 -6.61 15.53 -2.86
N ARG A 218 -7.67 16.13 -2.38
CA ARG A 218 -8.79 16.56 -3.21
C ARG A 218 -8.30 17.51 -4.30
N VAL A 219 -8.09 16.97 -5.49
CA VAL A 219 -7.80 17.77 -6.68
C VAL A 219 -9.08 18.43 -7.13
N HIS A 220 -9.14 19.77 -7.13
CA HIS A 220 -10.24 20.48 -7.75
C HIS A 220 -10.09 20.25 -9.26
N LYS A 221 -10.98 19.43 -9.83
CA LYS A 221 -11.12 19.35 -11.27
C LYS A 221 -11.47 20.77 -11.75
N LYS A 222 -10.52 21.46 -12.40
CA LYS A 222 -10.84 22.66 -13.15
C LYS A 222 -11.83 22.24 -14.23
N SER A 223 -13.08 22.68 -14.09
CA SER A 223 -14.13 22.60 -15.09
C SER A 223 -13.72 23.37 -16.34
#